data_72e620b753f199b2c75e93a03f0c7b44
#
_entry.id   72e620b753f199b2c75e93a03f0c7b44
#
_cell.length_a   1.000
_cell.length_b   1.000
_cell.length_c   1.000
_cell.angle_alpha   90.00
_cell.angle_beta   90.00
_cell.angle_gamma   90.00
#
_symmetry.space_group_name_H-M   'P 1'
#
loop_
_entity.id
_entity.type
_entity.pdbx_description
1 polymer ?
#
loop_
_entity_poly.entity_id
_entity_poly.type
_entity_poly.pdbx_seq_one_letter_code
_entity_poly.pdbx_strand_id
1 'polypeptide(L)'
;MEEDIKKYGVSLICVGCKLAMHVQCIIYCKNNGIKCVADGSTERQKRYGEQREVSLEFVKKFYQEYDIEYKNPIYNLDKKEIKYGLFDRGMTIQPLEDTCLFSNTFSIADDEIIEKYLESKREICKKLVERGLAHEKNR
;
A
#
# COMPACT_ATOMS: atom_id res chain seq x y z
N MET A 1 -8.80 14.80 -3.36
CA MET A 1 -8.71 14.92 -1.89
C MET A 1 -9.93 15.65 -1.30
N GLU A 2 -10.22 16.87 -1.70
CA GLU A 2 -11.39 17.61 -1.20
C GLU A 2 -12.72 16.91 -1.51
N GLU A 3 -12.86 16.37 -2.69
CA GLU A 3 -14.03 15.58 -3.10
C GLU A 3 -14.18 14.29 -2.27
N ASP A 4 -13.05 13.61 -1.96
CA ASP A 4 -13.09 12.41 -1.13
C ASP A 4 -13.51 12.74 0.31
N ILE A 5 -13.01 13.87 0.87
CA ILE A 5 -13.46 14.34 2.20
C ILE A 5 -14.94 14.68 2.20
N LYS A 6 -15.44 15.37 1.17
CA LYS A 6 -16.87 15.65 1.04
C LYS A 6 -17.72 14.38 0.94
N LYS A 7 -17.23 13.36 0.24
CA LYS A 7 -17.95 12.11 0.01
C LYS A 7 -17.93 11.17 1.21
N TYR A 8 -16.80 11.06 1.90
CA TYR A 8 -16.58 10.05 2.94
C TYR A 8 -16.54 10.63 4.36
N GLY A 9 -16.53 11.96 4.51
CA GLY A 9 -16.47 12.64 5.81
C GLY A 9 -15.12 12.61 6.50
N VAL A 10 -14.12 11.90 5.92
CA VAL A 10 -12.79 11.72 6.48
C VAL A 10 -11.72 11.83 5.40
N SER A 11 -10.49 12.15 5.81
CA SER A 11 -9.35 12.16 4.90
C SER A 11 -8.82 10.74 4.68
N LEU A 12 -8.72 10.33 3.43
CA LEU A 12 -8.19 9.03 3.00
C LEU A 12 -6.90 9.18 2.18
N ILE A 13 -6.19 10.30 2.40
CA ILE A 13 -5.00 10.66 1.61
C ILE A 13 -3.91 9.59 1.70
N CYS A 14 -3.65 9.02 2.90
CA CYS A 14 -2.63 7.99 3.08
C CYS A 14 -3.02 6.69 2.35
N VAL A 15 -4.29 6.29 2.43
CA VAL A 15 -4.82 5.12 1.71
C VAL A 15 -4.66 5.31 0.20
N GLY A 16 -5.03 6.49 -0.32
CA GLY A 16 -4.88 6.81 -1.74
C GLY A 16 -3.43 6.89 -2.19
N CYS A 17 -2.55 7.48 -1.39
CA CYS A 17 -1.12 7.57 -1.65
C CYS A 17 -0.49 6.17 -1.72
N LYS A 18 -0.76 5.32 -0.74
CA LYS A 18 -0.28 3.93 -0.72
C LYS A 18 -0.79 3.15 -1.93
N LEU A 19 -2.07 3.32 -2.29
CA LEU A 19 -2.65 2.70 -3.49
C LEU A 19 -1.93 3.15 -4.77
N ALA A 20 -1.59 4.44 -4.91
CA ALA A 20 -0.84 4.94 -6.05
C ALA A 20 0.58 4.33 -6.12
N MET A 21 1.24 4.15 -4.97
CA MET A 21 2.54 3.43 -4.90
C MET A 21 2.40 1.98 -5.37
N HIS A 22 1.33 1.28 -4.99
CA HIS A 22 1.07 -0.08 -5.46
C HIS A 22 0.84 -0.16 -6.96
N VAL A 23 0.14 0.81 -7.56
CA VAL A 23 -0.02 0.91 -9.02
C VAL A 23 1.35 0.98 -9.70
N GLN A 24 2.24 1.87 -9.24
CA GLN A 24 3.59 1.99 -9.80
C GLN A 24 4.43 0.72 -9.58
N CYS A 25 4.31 0.10 -8.41
CA CYS A 25 5.00 -1.15 -8.11
C CYS A 25 4.54 -2.29 -9.06
N ILE A 26 3.25 -2.41 -9.35
CA ILE A 26 2.72 -3.40 -10.29
C ILE A 26 3.30 -3.17 -11.70
N ILE A 27 3.32 -1.91 -12.18
CA ILE A 27 3.89 -1.55 -13.47
C ILE A 27 5.37 -1.98 -13.52
N TYR A 28 6.14 -1.62 -12.49
CA TYR A 28 7.55 -2.00 -12.38
C TYR A 28 7.74 -3.51 -12.37
N CYS A 29 6.98 -4.24 -11.57
CA CYS A 29 7.05 -5.69 -11.48
C CYS A 29 6.76 -6.38 -12.83
N LYS A 30 5.71 -5.96 -13.52
CA LYS A 30 5.33 -6.52 -14.84
C LYS A 30 6.44 -6.28 -15.87
N ASN A 31 7.03 -5.10 -15.90
CA ASN A 31 8.09 -4.75 -16.84
C ASN A 31 9.42 -5.49 -16.57
N ASN A 32 9.64 -5.87 -15.30
CA ASN A 32 10.87 -6.55 -14.89
C ASN A 32 10.68 -8.06 -14.59
N GLY A 33 9.50 -8.62 -14.88
CA GLY A 33 9.23 -10.05 -14.66
C GLY A 33 9.19 -10.46 -13.18
N ILE A 34 9.00 -9.52 -12.27
CA ILE A 34 8.93 -9.78 -10.81
C ILE A 34 7.58 -10.38 -10.48
N LYS A 35 7.57 -11.51 -9.78
CA LYS A 35 6.36 -12.28 -9.45
C LYS A 35 5.97 -12.24 -7.98
N CYS A 36 6.80 -11.65 -7.12
CA CYS A 36 6.53 -11.55 -5.69
C CYS A 36 6.99 -10.21 -5.15
N VAL A 37 6.12 -9.58 -4.37
CA VAL A 37 6.38 -8.32 -3.66
C VAL A 37 6.07 -8.54 -2.18
N ALA A 38 6.92 -8.01 -1.32
CA ALA A 38 6.68 -7.95 0.11
C ALA A 38 6.76 -6.50 0.59
N ASP A 39 5.91 -6.14 1.55
CA ASP A 39 5.99 -4.86 2.21
C ASP A 39 6.10 -4.97 3.74
N GLY A 40 6.47 -3.86 4.37
CA GLY A 40 6.75 -3.76 5.81
C GLY A 40 5.53 -3.40 6.65
N SER A 41 4.31 -3.58 6.16
CA SER A 41 3.09 -3.33 6.94
C SER A 41 3.05 -4.14 8.23
N THR A 42 2.60 -3.52 9.33
CA THR A 42 2.52 -4.17 10.65
C THR A 42 1.17 -3.91 11.32
N GLU A 43 0.62 -4.89 12.01
CA GLU A 43 -0.64 -4.76 12.77
C GLU A 43 -0.59 -3.63 13.80
N ARG A 44 0.59 -3.34 14.34
CA ARG A 44 0.81 -2.27 15.31
C ARG A 44 0.50 -0.88 14.75
N GLN A 45 0.52 -0.73 13.43
CA GLN A 45 0.19 0.49 12.72
C GLN A 45 -1.24 0.51 12.18
N LYS A 46 -2.11 -0.40 12.62
CA LYS A 46 -3.51 -0.50 12.18
C LYS A 46 -4.39 0.74 12.45
N ARG A 47 -3.88 1.72 13.23
CA ARG A 47 -4.50 3.04 13.33
C ARG A 47 -4.49 3.79 11.99
N TYR A 48 -3.55 3.47 11.10
CA TYR A 48 -3.46 4.03 9.75
C TYR A 48 -4.26 3.16 8.79
N GLY A 49 -5.16 3.77 8.03
CA GLY A 49 -6.07 3.06 7.14
C GLY A 49 -5.37 2.15 6.12
N GLU A 50 -4.22 2.58 5.59
CA GLU A 50 -3.41 1.83 4.63
C GLU A 50 -2.68 0.60 5.23
N GLN A 51 -2.63 0.50 6.58
CA GLN A 51 -2.02 -0.62 7.29
C GLN A 51 -3.04 -1.63 7.83
N ARG A 52 -4.33 -1.38 7.63
CA ARG A 52 -5.41 -2.25 8.10
C ARG A 52 -5.58 -3.46 7.20
N GLU A 53 -6.07 -4.56 7.77
CA GLU A 53 -6.31 -5.80 7.05
C GLU A 53 -7.19 -5.61 5.81
N VAL A 54 -8.24 -4.79 5.90
CA VAL A 54 -9.12 -4.47 4.76
C VAL A 54 -8.35 -3.88 3.57
N SER A 55 -7.37 -2.99 3.84
CA SER A 55 -6.51 -2.42 2.80
C SER A 55 -5.53 -3.46 2.23
N LEU A 56 -4.92 -4.25 3.11
CA LEU A 56 -3.97 -5.29 2.71
C LEU A 56 -4.63 -6.39 1.88
N GLU A 57 -5.86 -6.80 2.25
CA GLU A 57 -6.64 -7.77 1.47
C GLU A 57 -7.04 -7.22 0.09
N PHE A 58 -7.45 -5.95 0.03
CA PHE A 58 -7.71 -5.30 -1.26
C PHE A 58 -6.45 -5.29 -2.14
N VAL A 59 -5.31 -4.86 -1.59
CA VAL A 59 -4.03 -4.79 -2.31
C VAL A 59 -3.61 -6.18 -2.78
N LYS A 60 -3.71 -7.20 -1.92
CA LYS A 60 -3.40 -8.59 -2.27
C LYS A 60 -4.21 -9.08 -3.46
N LYS A 61 -5.53 -8.86 -3.45
CA LYS A 61 -6.41 -9.19 -4.58
C LYS A 61 -6.02 -8.41 -5.83
N PHE A 62 -5.68 -7.13 -5.69
CA PHE A 62 -5.29 -6.29 -6.80
C PHE A 62 -3.97 -6.76 -7.48
N TYR A 63 -2.96 -7.18 -6.70
CA TYR A 63 -1.73 -7.78 -7.24
C TYR A 63 -1.99 -9.13 -7.92
N GLN A 64 -2.91 -9.95 -7.40
CA GLN A 64 -3.28 -11.23 -8.01
C GLN A 64 -3.87 -11.08 -9.42
N GLU A 65 -4.57 -9.98 -9.71
CA GLU A 65 -5.08 -9.67 -11.06
C GLU A 65 -3.95 -9.52 -12.11
N TYR A 66 -2.71 -9.30 -11.65
CA TYR A 66 -1.52 -9.15 -12.49
C TYR A 66 -0.53 -10.32 -12.37
N ASP A 67 -0.93 -11.45 -11.78
CA ASP A 67 -0.08 -12.63 -11.51
C ASP A 67 1.13 -12.30 -10.64
N ILE A 68 0.99 -11.43 -9.66
CA ILE A 68 2.01 -11.05 -8.69
C ILE A 68 1.53 -11.45 -7.30
N GLU A 69 2.36 -12.19 -6.57
CA GLU A 69 2.12 -12.52 -5.17
C GLU A 69 2.49 -11.32 -4.29
N TYR A 70 1.58 -10.91 -3.41
CA TYR A 70 1.83 -9.84 -2.44
C TYR A 70 1.84 -10.40 -1.02
N LYS A 71 2.87 -10.08 -0.25
CA LYS A 71 3.13 -10.61 1.10
C LYS A 71 3.36 -9.51 2.13
N ASN A 72 2.92 -9.78 3.35
CA ASN A 72 3.20 -8.96 4.53
C ASN A 72 3.89 -9.82 5.60
N PRO A 73 5.18 -10.19 5.39
CA PRO A 73 5.85 -11.21 6.19
C PRO A 73 6.05 -10.85 7.65
N ILE A 74 6.00 -9.55 7.98
CA ILE A 74 6.22 -9.05 9.34
C ILE A 74 4.95 -8.54 10.01
N TYR A 75 3.77 -8.73 9.39
CA TYR A 75 2.52 -8.12 9.85
C TYR A 75 2.21 -8.45 11.31
N ASN A 76 2.36 -9.71 11.69
CA ASN A 76 2.04 -10.21 13.04
C ASN A 76 3.26 -10.25 13.98
N LEU A 77 4.43 -9.79 13.53
CA LEU A 77 5.64 -9.79 14.36
C LEU A 77 5.64 -8.62 15.35
N ASP A 78 6.15 -8.85 16.55
CA ASP A 78 6.35 -7.77 17.50
C ASP A 78 7.57 -6.89 17.13
N LYS A 79 7.67 -5.73 17.81
CA LYS A 79 8.77 -4.78 17.53
C LYS A 79 10.15 -5.37 17.83
N LYS A 80 10.25 -6.25 18.84
CA LYS A 80 11.53 -6.84 19.24
C LYS A 80 11.95 -7.87 18.22
N GLU A 81 11.02 -8.74 17.79
CA GLU A 81 11.27 -9.73 16.73
C GLU A 81 11.76 -9.06 15.45
N ILE A 82 11.10 -7.98 15.01
CA ILE A 82 11.52 -7.22 13.82
C ILE A 82 12.93 -6.64 14.02
N LYS A 83 13.19 -5.98 15.17
CA LYS A 83 14.50 -5.39 15.45
C LYS A 83 15.62 -6.43 15.50
N TYR A 84 15.39 -7.53 16.22
CA TYR A 84 16.39 -8.60 16.31
C TYR A 84 16.60 -9.25 14.94
N GLY A 85 15.55 -9.50 14.19
CA GLY A 85 15.67 -10.07 12.86
C GLY A 85 16.46 -9.19 11.87
N LEU A 86 16.36 -7.86 11.98
CA LEU A 86 17.17 -6.92 11.20
C LEU A 86 18.63 -6.89 11.69
N PHE A 87 18.83 -6.81 13.01
CA PHE A 87 20.15 -6.79 13.62
C PHE A 87 20.96 -8.04 13.27
N ASP A 88 20.37 -9.23 13.41
CA ASP A 88 21.02 -10.51 13.10
C ASP A 88 21.43 -10.62 11.62
N ARG A 89 20.81 -9.82 10.74
CA ARG A 89 21.16 -9.74 9.30
C ARG A 89 22.07 -8.57 8.98
N GLY A 90 22.60 -7.87 9.98
CA GLY A 90 23.47 -6.70 9.80
C GLY A 90 22.77 -5.50 9.17
N MET A 91 21.43 -5.45 9.24
CA MET A 91 20.66 -4.33 8.69
C MET A 91 20.47 -3.22 9.73
N THR A 92 20.41 -1.97 9.27
CA THR A 92 20.10 -0.84 10.14
C THR A 92 18.69 -0.95 10.71
N ILE A 93 18.54 -0.58 11.98
CA ILE A 93 17.24 -0.49 12.67
C ILE A 93 16.70 0.95 12.70
N GLN A 94 17.39 1.89 12.05
CA GLN A 94 16.94 3.27 11.95
C GLN A 94 15.83 3.38 10.86
N PRO A 95 14.81 4.21 11.09
CA PRO A 95 13.85 4.54 10.04
C PRO A 95 14.57 5.15 8.84
N LEU A 96 14.30 4.64 7.66
CA LEU A 96 14.84 5.16 6.39
C LEU A 96 13.83 6.10 5.69
N GLU A 97 12.63 6.21 6.24
CA GLU A 97 11.58 7.06 5.68
C GLU A 97 11.62 8.46 6.29
N ASP A 98 11.58 9.45 5.42
CA ASP A 98 11.37 10.83 5.83
C ASP A 98 9.96 11.04 6.39
N THR A 99 9.80 12.02 7.28
CA THR A 99 8.50 12.37 7.82
C THR A 99 7.63 13.01 6.74
N CYS A 100 6.56 12.36 6.36
CA CYS A 100 5.59 12.91 5.41
C CYS A 100 4.77 14.03 6.07
N LEU A 101 4.77 15.23 5.47
CA LEU A 101 4.00 16.38 5.97
C LEU A 101 2.49 16.15 6.00
N PHE A 102 1.99 15.21 5.19
CA PHE A 102 0.56 14.87 5.09
C PHE A 102 0.16 13.66 5.93
N SER A 103 1.12 12.97 6.58
CA SER A 103 0.87 11.72 7.30
C SER A 103 0.11 11.86 8.62
N ASN A 104 -0.02 13.08 9.14
CA ASN A 104 -0.68 13.36 10.42
C ASN A 104 -2.15 13.76 10.23
N THR A 105 -2.90 13.02 9.43
CA THR A 105 -4.34 13.19 9.42
C THR A 105 -4.92 12.53 10.67
N PHE A 106 -5.48 13.33 11.57
CA PHE A 106 -6.12 12.88 12.81
C PHE A 106 -7.45 12.17 12.58
N SER A 107 -7.86 12.00 11.32
CA SER A 107 -9.10 11.32 10.98
C SER A 107 -8.87 9.81 10.87
N ILE A 108 -9.60 9.06 11.69
CA ILE A 108 -9.63 7.59 11.62
C ILE A 108 -10.88 7.22 10.83
N ALA A 109 -10.68 6.60 9.67
CA ALA A 109 -11.78 6.05 8.89
C ALA A 109 -12.13 4.64 9.38
N ASP A 110 -13.41 4.28 9.33
CA ASP A 110 -13.84 2.91 9.58
C ASP A 110 -13.49 2.00 8.41
N ASP A 111 -13.36 0.69 8.65
CA ASP A 111 -12.98 -0.29 7.63
C ASP A 111 -13.95 -0.30 6.45
N GLU A 112 -15.24 -0.12 6.70
CA GLU A 112 -16.27 -0.03 5.66
C GLU A 112 -16.05 1.18 4.72
N ILE A 113 -15.63 2.32 5.27
CA ILE A 113 -15.31 3.53 4.49
C ILE A 113 -14.06 3.29 3.64
N ILE A 114 -13.03 2.66 4.23
CA ILE A 114 -11.80 2.33 3.53
C ILE A 114 -12.08 1.36 2.37
N GLU A 115 -12.85 0.32 2.60
CA GLU A 115 -13.24 -0.65 1.58
C GLU A 115 -13.99 0.02 0.42
N LYS A 116 -15.02 0.80 0.72
CA LYS A 116 -15.78 1.58 -0.28
C LYS A 116 -14.88 2.51 -1.09
N TYR A 117 -13.94 3.18 -0.42
CA TYR A 117 -12.99 4.04 -1.09
C TYR A 117 -12.09 3.27 -2.05
N LEU A 118 -11.45 2.21 -1.59
CA LEU A 118 -10.55 1.38 -2.39
C LEU A 118 -11.27 0.77 -3.61
N GLU A 119 -12.47 0.22 -3.41
CA GLU A 119 -13.27 -0.31 -4.52
C GLU A 119 -13.66 0.79 -5.52
N SER A 120 -13.97 2.00 -5.06
CA SER A 120 -14.25 3.12 -5.95
C SER A 120 -13.06 3.56 -6.82
N LYS A 121 -11.82 3.25 -6.38
CA LYS A 121 -10.59 3.58 -7.10
C LYS A 121 -10.08 2.42 -7.98
N ARG A 122 -10.61 1.21 -7.85
CA ARG A 122 -10.14 -0.01 -8.55
C ARG A 122 -10.02 0.20 -10.06
N GLU A 123 -11.07 0.67 -10.72
CA GLU A 123 -11.10 0.83 -12.17
C GLU A 123 -10.11 1.90 -12.69
N ILE A 124 -9.94 3.00 -11.94
CA ILE A 124 -8.95 4.02 -12.32
C ILE A 124 -7.53 3.48 -12.14
N CYS A 125 -7.28 2.69 -11.09
CA CYS A 125 -5.99 2.04 -10.88
C CYS A 125 -5.66 1.05 -12.00
N LYS A 126 -6.61 0.24 -12.45
CA LYS A 126 -6.44 -0.67 -13.59
C LYS A 126 -6.03 0.10 -14.85
N LYS A 127 -6.77 1.15 -15.19
CA LYS A 127 -6.46 2.01 -16.35
C LYS A 127 -5.06 2.62 -16.25
N LEU A 128 -4.64 3.01 -15.05
CA LEU A 128 -3.29 3.56 -14.85
C LEU A 128 -2.20 2.50 -15.05
N VAL A 129 -2.42 1.28 -14.56
CA VAL A 129 -1.50 0.16 -14.81
C VAL A 129 -1.40 -0.13 -16.31
N GLU A 130 -2.53 -0.29 -17.01
CA GLU A 130 -2.58 -0.55 -18.45
C GLU A 130 -1.84 0.51 -19.26
N ARG A 131 -2.08 1.80 -18.94
CA ARG A 131 -1.38 2.92 -19.57
C ARG A 131 0.13 2.90 -19.32
N GLY A 132 0.55 2.62 -18.08
CA GLY A 132 1.96 2.51 -17.71
C GLY A 132 2.65 1.39 -18.48
N LEU A 133 2.02 0.23 -18.58
CA LEU A 133 2.54 -0.90 -19.35
C LEU A 133 2.59 -0.64 -20.86
N ALA A 134 1.63 0.10 -21.42
CA ALA A 134 1.63 0.46 -22.83
C ALA A 134 2.71 1.49 -23.16
N HIS A 135 2.97 2.46 -22.27
CA HIS A 135 3.94 3.50 -22.49
C HIS A 135 5.38 2.96 -22.56
N GLU A 136 5.72 1.95 -21.75
CA GLU A 136 7.08 1.38 -21.76
C GLU A 136 7.34 0.42 -22.93
N LYS A 137 6.29 -0.20 -23.51
CA LYS A 137 6.44 -1.02 -24.71
C LYS A 137 6.80 -0.20 -25.96
N ASN A 138 6.59 1.12 -25.92
CA ASN A 138 6.86 2.05 -27.02
C ASN A 138 8.18 2.81 -26.84
N ARG A 139 9.00 2.45 -25.85
CA ARG A 139 10.35 2.97 -25.63
C ARG A 139 11.40 1.95 -26.07
#